data_c2d988d96b42c0a43cb68444667bf25c
#
_entry.id   c2d988d96b42c0a43cb68444667bf25c
#
_cell.length_a   1.000
_cell.length_b   1.000
_cell.length_c   1.000
_cell.angle_alpha   90.00
_cell.angle_beta   90.00
_cell.angle_gamma   90.00
#
_symmetry.space_group_name_H-M   'P 1'
#
loop_
_entity.id
_entity.type
_entity.pdbx_description
1 polymer ?
#
loop_
_entity_poly.entity_id
_entity_poly.type
_entity_poly.pdbx_seq_one_letter_code
_entity_poly.pdbx_strand_id
1 'polypeptide(L)'
;AASDVYKRQDMVHIGAVLRVTPIKDVKTMIRAFAYAKRDVPNLKLWIMGPTDEDEEYARECFDLVDLMELPDVVFTGRVNVTEYLGGLDFTILTSISEGQPLTILEGYAAKLPAIATDVGNCRGLLYGEDDDFGESGILTHIMNVKEIADAMVNLARHPVRRKQMGENGYRRVMAKYK
;
A
#
# COMPACT_ATOMS: atom_id res chain seq x y z
N ALA A 1 -10.54 -18.88 -7.14
CA ALA A 1 -9.55 -18.37 -6.19
C ALA A 1 -9.69 -16.86 -6.03
N ALA A 2 -9.19 -16.33 -4.90
CA ALA A 2 -9.20 -14.88 -4.65
C ALA A 2 -8.52 -14.11 -5.79
N SER A 3 -7.47 -14.67 -6.38
CA SER A 3 -6.75 -14.07 -7.50
C SER A 3 -7.61 -13.85 -8.74
N ASP A 4 -8.67 -14.61 -8.93
CA ASP A 4 -9.52 -14.48 -10.10
C ASP A 4 -10.54 -13.35 -9.98
N VAL A 5 -10.85 -12.96 -8.74
CA VAL A 5 -11.86 -11.94 -8.44
C VAL A 5 -11.35 -10.53 -8.78
N TYR A 6 -10.06 -10.27 -8.63
CA TYR A 6 -9.51 -8.92 -8.76
C TYR A 6 -8.53 -8.76 -9.94
N LYS A 7 -8.21 -9.81 -10.69
CA LYS A 7 -7.35 -9.71 -11.88
C LYS A 7 -8.07 -9.09 -13.06
N ARG A 8 -8.42 -7.82 -12.93
CA ARG A 8 -8.94 -7.03 -14.06
C ARG A 8 -7.80 -6.22 -14.62
N GLN A 9 -7.40 -6.51 -15.85
CA GLN A 9 -6.23 -5.92 -16.51
C GLN A 9 -6.32 -4.40 -16.70
N ASP A 10 -7.54 -3.86 -16.69
CA ASP A 10 -7.79 -2.43 -16.84
C ASP A 10 -7.69 -1.66 -15.52
N MET A 11 -7.52 -2.36 -14.39
CA MET A 11 -7.45 -1.73 -13.06
C MET A 11 -6.02 -1.73 -12.54
N VAL A 12 -5.71 -0.71 -11.73
CA VAL A 12 -4.46 -0.66 -10.96
C VAL A 12 -4.81 -0.98 -9.52
N HIS A 13 -4.23 -2.06 -9.00
CA HIS A 13 -4.56 -2.61 -7.70
C HIS A 13 -3.52 -2.24 -6.65
N ILE A 14 -3.96 -1.51 -5.62
CA ILE A 14 -3.14 -1.10 -4.48
C ILE A 14 -3.50 -2.01 -3.30
N GLY A 15 -2.51 -2.58 -2.63
CA GLY A 15 -2.74 -3.41 -1.45
C GLY A 15 -2.18 -2.80 -0.18
N ALA A 16 -3.01 -2.73 0.86
CA ALA A 16 -2.61 -2.36 2.20
C ALA A 16 -2.80 -3.57 3.12
N VAL A 17 -1.72 -4.09 3.67
CA VAL A 17 -1.75 -5.24 4.58
C VAL A 17 -1.57 -4.71 5.99
N LEU A 18 -2.64 -4.70 6.78
CA LEU A 18 -2.60 -4.06 8.09
C LEU A 18 -3.79 -4.49 8.96
N ARG A 19 -3.69 -4.21 10.25
CA ARG A 19 -4.83 -4.20 11.16
C ARG A 19 -5.47 -2.83 11.07
N VAL A 20 -6.80 -2.77 10.95
CA VAL A 20 -7.51 -1.48 10.85
C VAL A 20 -7.60 -0.86 12.24
N THR A 21 -6.56 -0.14 12.61
CA THR A 21 -6.38 0.50 13.92
C THR A 21 -5.87 1.93 13.73
N PRO A 22 -6.06 2.82 14.74
CA PRO A 22 -5.68 4.23 14.60
C PRO A 22 -4.21 4.47 14.23
N ILE A 23 -3.29 3.66 14.74
CA ILE A 23 -1.86 3.83 14.48
C ILE A 23 -1.50 3.61 13.00
N LYS A 24 -2.33 2.85 12.29
CA LYS A 24 -2.14 2.59 10.85
C LYS A 24 -2.69 3.73 9.99
N ASP A 25 -3.42 4.64 10.59
CA ASP A 25 -3.98 5.84 9.95
C ASP A 25 -4.66 5.56 8.62
N VAL A 26 -5.59 4.62 8.65
CA VAL A 26 -6.33 4.17 7.48
C VAL A 26 -7.19 5.29 6.90
N LYS A 27 -7.65 6.21 7.75
CA LYS A 27 -8.45 7.37 7.29
C LYS A 27 -7.67 8.25 6.33
N THR A 28 -6.40 8.55 6.64
CA THR A 28 -5.54 9.32 5.72
C THR A 28 -5.37 8.57 4.38
N MET A 29 -5.18 7.26 4.44
CA MET A 29 -5.07 6.43 3.24
C MET A 29 -6.33 6.54 2.37
N ILE A 30 -7.51 6.43 2.98
CA ILE A 30 -8.79 6.52 2.28
C ILE A 30 -8.97 7.91 1.65
N ARG A 31 -8.64 8.98 2.39
CA ARG A 31 -8.74 10.34 1.87
C ARG A 31 -7.79 10.57 0.70
N ALA A 32 -6.57 10.07 0.80
CA ALA A 32 -5.60 10.14 -0.29
C ALA A 32 -6.09 9.39 -1.53
N PHE A 33 -6.66 8.21 -1.32
CA PHE A 33 -7.23 7.41 -2.41
C PHE A 33 -8.35 8.16 -3.12
N ALA A 34 -9.21 8.85 -2.39
CA ALA A 34 -10.29 9.64 -2.98
C ALA A 34 -9.76 10.71 -3.94
N TYR A 35 -8.68 11.40 -3.57
CA TYR A 35 -8.04 12.40 -4.44
C TYR A 35 -7.37 11.74 -5.64
N ALA A 36 -6.63 10.65 -5.42
CA ALA A 36 -5.94 9.95 -6.50
C ALA A 36 -6.93 9.39 -7.54
N LYS A 37 -8.09 8.94 -7.07
CA LYS A 37 -9.16 8.37 -7.90
C LYS A 37 -9.69 9.37 -8.92
N ARG A 38 -9.66 10.67 -8.61
CA ARG A 38 -10.09 11.73 -9.54
C ARG A 38 -9.18 11.78 -10.77
N ASP A 39 -7.86 11.58 -10.56
CA ASP A 39 -6.87 11.64 -11.62
C ASP A 39 -6.70 10.30 -12.33
N VAL A 40 -6.89 9.20 -11.61
CA VAL A 40 -6.75 7.83 -12.13
C VAL A 40 -7.99 7.03 -11.74
N PRO A 41 -9.06 7.08 -12.55
CA PRO A 41 -10.34 6.47 -12.20
C PRO A 41 -10.30 4.93 -12.04
N ASN A 42 -9.30 4.27 -12.62
CA ASN A 42 -9.16 2.81 -12.55
C ASN A 42 -8.32 2.30 -11.39
N LEU A 43 -8.16 3.10 -10.33
CA LEU A 43 -7.54 2.65 -9.08
C LEU A 43 -8.51 1.83 -8.25
N LYS A 44 -7.98 0.78 -7.60
CA LYS A 44 -8.70 -0.01 -6.61
C LYS A 44 -7.81 -0.24 -5.39
N LEU A 45 -8.37 -0.07 -4.20
CA LEU A 45 -7.65 -0.20 -2.93
C LEU A 45 -8.18 -1.39 -2.15
N TRP A 46 -7.28 -2.32 -1.84
CA TRP A 46 -7.56 -3.51 -1.04
C TRP A 46 -6.95 -3.33 0.35
N ILE A 47 -7.79 -3.24 1.36
CA ILE A 47 -7.35 -3.15 2.76
C ILE A 47 -7.53 -4.53 3.35
N MET A 48 -6.42 -5.24 3.54
CA MET A 48 -6.38 -6.65 3.90
C MET A 48 -5.88 -6.80 5.33
N GLY A 49 -6.75 -7.31 6.20
CA GLY A 49 -6.42 -7.54 7.59
C GLY A 49 -7.62 -7.40 8.51
N PRO A 50 -7.42 -7.64 9.81
CA PRO A 50 -8.52 -7.65 10.76
C PRO A 50 -9.15 -6.28 10.98
N THR A 51 -10.47 -6.27 11.14
CA THR A 51 -11.26 -5.08 11.44
C THR A 51 -11.91 -5.16 12.82
N ASP A 52 -11.56 -6.18 13.60
CA ASP A 52 -12.18 -6.49 14.89
C ASP A 52 -11.30 -6.16 16.10
N GLU A 53 -10.08 -5.65 15.89
CA GLU A 53 -9.19 -5.28 17.00
C GLU A 53 -9.55 -3.91 17.56
N ASP A 54 -10.05 -3.01 16.74
CA ASP A 54 -10.64 -1.73 17.14
C ASP A 54 -11.89 -1.51 16.30
N GLU A 55 -13.01 -2.04 16.76
CA GLU A 55 -14.26 -2.04 15.99
C GLU A 55 -14.80 -0.63 15.76
N GLU A 56 -14.61 0.27 16.71
CA GLU A 56 -15.05 1.66 16.58
C GLU A 56 -14.30 2.38 15.47
N TYR A 57 -12.96 2.25 15.46
CA TYR A 57 -12.14 2.85 14.41
C TYR A 57 -12.47 2.25 13.03
N ALA A 58 -12.62 0.93 12.96
CA ALA A 58 -12.98 0.28 11.71
C ALA A 58 -14.30 0.78 11.17
N ARG A 59 -15.30 0.95 12.04
CA ARG A 59 -16.60 1.50 11.65
C ARG A 59 -16.47 2.91 11.11
N GLU A 60 -15.65 3.75 11.75
CA GLU A 60 -15.38 5.10 11.26
C GLU A 60 -14.77 5.08 9.87
N CYS A 61 -13.88 4.12 9.60
CA CYS A 61 -13.29 3.95 8.27
C CYS A 61 -14.34 3.51 7.23
N PHE A 62 -15.22 2.58 7.59
CA PHE A 62 -16.32 2.15 6.71
C PHE A 62 -17.25 3.32 6.41
N ASP A 63 -17.60 4.09 7.42
CA ASP A 63 -18.46 5.27 7.26
C ASP A 63 -17.81 6.33 6.37
N LEU A 64 -16.50 6.52 6.48
CA LEU A 64 -15.77 7.44 5.64
C LEU A 64 -15.80 7.02 4.16
N VAL A 65 -15.62 5.72 3.89
CA VAL A 65 -15.73 5.18 2.53
C VAL A 65 -17.12 5.40 1.95
N ASP A 66 -18.16 5.15 2.76
CA ASP A 66 -19.55 5.36 2.33
C ASP A 66 -19.84 6.84 2.08
N LEU A 67 -19.40 7.71 2.99
CA LEU A 67 -19.58 9.16 2.87
C LEU A 67 -18.91 9.73 1.62
N MET A 68 -17.72 9.23 1.29
CA MET A 68 -16.94 9.68 0.13
C MET A 68 -17.34 8.94 -1.16
N GLU A 69 -18.27 8.00 -1.08
CA GLU A 69 -18.75 7.23 -2.23
C GLU A 69 -17.61 6.55 -2.99
N LEU A 70 -16.85 5.68 -2.28
CA LEU A 70 -15.69 4.99 -2.83
C LEU A 70 -15.94 3.48 -2.96
N PRO A 71 -16.65 3.03 -4.00
CA PRO A 71 -16.96 1.60 -4.17
C PRO A 71 -15.71 0.75 -4.46
N ASP A 72 -14.61 1.37 -4.90
CA ASP A 72 -13.36 0.66 -5.20
C ASP A 72 -12.42 0.55 -4.00
N VAL A 73 -12.86 0.85 -2.79
CA VAL A 73 -12.18 0.50 -1.55
C VAL A 73 -12.81 -0.77 -1.00
N VAL A 74 -12.01 -1.82 -0.85
CA VAL A 74 -12.47 -3.13 -0.38
C VAL A 74 -11.76 -3.48 0.93
N PHE A 75 -12.52 -3.73 1.97
CA PHE A 75 -12.02 -4.29 3.23
C PHE A 75 -12.24 -5.80 3.18
N THR A 76 -11.16 -6.57 3.17
CA THR A 76 -11.25 -8.03 3.03
C THR A 76 -11.46 -8.75 4.36
N GLY A 77 -11.13 -8.09 5.48
CA GLY A 77 -10.95 -8.80 6.74
C GLY A 77 -9.70 -9.66 6.70
N ARG A 78 -9.63 -10.66 7.59
CA ARG A 78 -8.49 -11.58 7.64
C ARG A 78 -8.49 -12.47 6.40
N VAL A 79 -7.40 -12.43 5.65
CA VAL A 79 -7.21 -13.24 4.43
C VAL A 79 -5.79 -13.78 4.41
N ASN A 80 -5.55 -14.77 3.56
CA ASN A 80 -4.20 -15.21 3.24
C ASN A 80 -3.62 -14.25 2.20
N VAL A 81 -2.79 -13.30 2.65
CA VAL A 81 -2.24 -12.24 1.81
C VAL A 81 -1.48 -12.78 0.61
N THR A 82 -0.81 -13.92 0.74
CA THR A 82 -0.05 -14.50 -0.37
C THR A 82 -0.92 -14.83 -1.59
N GLU A 83 -2.21 -15.07 -1.39
CA GLU A 83 -3.15 -15.30 -2.49
C GLU A 83 -3.47 -14.03 -3.27
N TYR A 84 -3.21 -12.86 -2.68
CA TYR A 84 -3.52 -11.56 -3.29
C TYR A 84 -2.31 -10.90 -3.94
N LEU A 85 -1.09 -11.16 -3.44
CA LEU A 85 0.11 -10.42 -3.86
C LEU A 85 0.34 -10.43 -5.36
N GLY A 86 0.08 -11.56 -6.02
CA GLY A 86 0.30 -11.69 -7.46
C GLY A 86 -0.60 -10.81 -8.33
N GLY A 87 -1.70 -10.30 -7.78
CA GLY A 87 -2.64 -9.44 -8.49
C GLY A 87 -2.50 -7.96 -8.16
N LEU A 88 -1.61 -7.61 -7.22
CA LEU A 88 -1.39 -6.22 -6.85
C LEU A 88 -0.33 -5.57 -7.74
N ASP A 89 -0.42 -4.25 -7.87
CA ASP A 89 0.55 -3.45 -8.62
C ASP A 89 1.53 -2.74 -7.71
N PHE A 90 1.11 -2.34 -6.52
CA PHE A 90 1.99 -1.82 -5.47
C PHE A 90 1.28 -1.87 -4.11
N THR A 91 2.08 -1.70 -3.05
CA THR A 91 1.56 -1.70 -1.68
C THR A 91 1.60 -0.31 -1.09
N ILE A 92 0.88 -0.11 0.01
CA ILE A 92 0.83 1.18 0.68
C ILE A 92 0.79 1.00 2.20
N LEU A 93 1.52 1.87 2.91
CA LEU A 93 1.55 1.95 4.35
C LEU A 93 1.51 3.43 4.76
N THR A 94 0.49 3.84 5.49
CA THR A 94 0.33 5.24 5.91
C THR A 94 0.39 5.42 7.43
N SER A 95 1.04 4.50 8.13
CA SER A 95 1.16 4.48 9.58
C SER A 95 1.79 5.77 10.13
N ILE A 96 1.38 6.15 11.34
CA ILE A 96 2.01 7.25 12.07
C ILE A 96 3.18 6.76 12.94
N SER A 97 3.31 5.45 13.12
CA SER A 97 4.44 4.85 13.83
C SER A 97 4.63 3.41 13.36
N GLU A 98 5.87 3.01 13.18
CA GLU A 98 6.26 1.65 12.82
C GLU A 98 7.64 1.36 13.40
N GLY A 99 7.92 0.07 13.62
CA GLY A 99 9.30 -0.38 13.84
C GLY A 99 9.89 -0.87 12.54
N GLN A 100 9.93 -2.20 12.36
CA GLN A 100 10.32 -2.83 11.10
C GLN A 100 9.04 -3.21 10.35
N PRO A 101 8.73 -2.55 9.23
CA PRO A 101 7.46 -2.80 8.52
C PRO A 101 7.54 -4.07 7.68
N LEU A 102 7.17 -5.20 8.28
CA LEU A 102 7.23 -6.52 7.67
C LEU A 102 6.38 -6.63 6.39
N THR A 103 5.28 -5.87 6.32
CA THR A 103 4.41 -5.90 5.15
C THR A 103 5.09 -5.35 3.91
N ILE A 104 6.00 -4.38 4.07
CA ILE A 104 6.82 -3.89 2.95
C ILE A 104 7.77 -4.98 2.47
N LEU A 105 8.40 -5.70 3.40
CA LEU A 105 9.30 -6.79 3.05
C LEU A 105 8.57 -7.92 2.31
N GLU A 106 7.36 -8.26 2.73
CA GLU A 106 6.53 -9.25 2.04
C GLU A 106 6.18 -8.80 0.63
N GLY A 107 5.83 -7.52 0.45
CA GLY A 107 5.57 -6.95 -0.87
C GLY A 107 6.79 -7.00 -1.76
N TYR A 108 7.97 -6.68 -1.22
CA TYR A 108 9.23 -6.73 -1.96
C TYR A 108 9.58 -8.15 -2.41
N ALA A 109 9.30 -9.15 -1.58
CA ALA A 109 9.49 -10.54 -1.97
C ALA A 109 8.63 -10.93 -3.17
N ALA A 110 7.51 -10.24 -3.37
CA ALA A 110 6.62 -10.40 -4.52
C ALA A 110 6.91 -9.38 -5.64
N LYS A 111 8.00 -8.62 -5.55
CA LYS A 111 8.42 -7.59 -6.51
C LYS A 111 7.43 -6.43 -6.64
N LEU A 112 6.76 -6.08 -5.54
CA LEU A 112 5.84 -4.96 -5.48
C LEU A 112 6.52 -3.76 -4.83
N PRO A 113 6.57 -2.60 -5.50
CA PRO A 113 7.07 -1.39 -4.86
C PRO A 113 6.09 -0.91 -3.80
N ALA A 114 6.54 0.00 -2.94
CA ALA A 114 5.74 0.47 -1.82
C ALA A 114 5.62 1.99 -1.79
N ILE A 115 4.47 2.48 -1.34
CA ILE A 115 4.34 3.84 -0.82
C ILE A 115 4.34 3.69 0.69
N ALA A 116 5.15 4.46 1.39
CA ALA A 116 5.21 4.41 2.85
C ALA A 116 5.44 5.79 3.44
N THR A 117 4.84 6.02 4.61
CA THR A 117 5.17 7.18 5.43
C THR A 117 6.57 7.04 6.02
N ASP A 118 7.22 8.18 6.30
CA ASP A 118 8.60 8.22 6.82
C ASP A 118 8.62 7.93 8.33
N VAL A 119 8.38 6.66 8.67
CA VAL A 119 8.35 6.17 10.06
C VAL A 119 9.19 4.91 10.18
N GLY A 120 9.75 4.66 11.37
CA GLY A 120 10.57 3.47 11.62
C GLY A 120 11.66 3.33 10.56
N ASN A 121 11.83 2.12 10.05
CA ASN A 121 12.84 1.83 9.04
C ASN A 121 12.34 1.95 7.59
N CYS A 122 11.22 2.62 7.37
CA CYS A 122 10.68 2.74 6.01
C CYS A 122 11.65 3.39 5.04
N ARG A 123 12.35 4.46 5.47
CA ARG A 123 13.33 5.15 4.61
C ARG A 123 14.44 4.21 4.15
N GLY A 124 14.99 3.42 5.08
CA GLY A 124 16.04 2.46 4.75
C GLY A 124 15.56 1.39 3.77
N LEU A 125 14.32 0.94 3.91
CA LEU A 125 13.76 -0.06 3.01
C LEU A 125 13.48 0.52 1.61
N LEU A 126 12.94 1.72 1.53
CA LEU A 126 12.54 2.30 0.25
C LEU A 126 13.73 2.87 -0.53
N TYR A 127 14.68 3.47 0.16
CA TYR A 127 15.83 4.15 -0.49
C TYR A 127 17.16 3.43 -0.32
N GLY A 128 17.20 2.43 0.57
CA GLY A 128 18.41 1.65 0.83
C GLY A 128 19.28 2.24 1.93
N GLU A 129 19.97 1.34 2.62
CA GLU A 129 21.03 1.64 3.58
C GLU A 129 22.22 0.82 3.14
N ASP A 130 23.34 1.46 2.84
CA ASP A 130 24.58 0.77 2.47
C ASP A 130 24.42 -0.17 1.26
N ASP A 131 23.54 0.17 0.32
CA ASP A 131 23.38 -0.58 -0.92
C ASP A 131 23.13 0.35 -2.11
N ASP A 132 23.32 -0.19 -3.32
CA ASP A 132 23.15 0.53 -4.58
C ASP A 132 21.98 0.01 -5.42
N PHE A 133 21.02 -0.67 -4.78
CA PHE A 133 19.90 -1.24 -5.52
C PHE A 133 18.95 -0.19 -6.10
N GLY A 134 18.91 1.00 -5.51
CA GLY A 134 18.06 2.09 -5.97
C GLY A 134 16.72 2.15 -5.24
N GLU A 135 15.90 3.12 -5.62
CA GLU A 135 14.60 3.34 -5.01
C GLU A 135 13.65 2.18 -5.29
N SER A 136 12.93 1.77 -4.26
CA SER A 136 11.93 0.70 -4.35
C SER A 136 10.54 1.16 -3.98
N GLY A 137 10.34 2.47 -3.88
CA GLY A 137 9.06 3.05 -3.54
C GLY A 137 9.12 4.56 -3.37
N ILE A 138 8.05 5.13 -2.87
CA ILE A 138 7.92 6.57 -2.63
C ILE A 138 7.65 6.79 -1.15
N LEU A 139 8.52 7.57 -0.51
CA LEU A 139 8.37 7.94 0.90
C LEU A 139 7.57 9.23 1.00
N THR A 140 6.63 9.27 1.94
CA THR A 140 5.77 10.44 2.17
C THR A 140 5.80 10.84 3.65
N HIS A 141 5.34 12.04 3.96
CA HIS A 141 5.17 12.45 5.35
C HIS A 141 3.88 11.85 5.93
N ILE A 142 3.88 11.61 7.25
CA ILE A 142 2.69 11.16 7.96
C ILE A 142 1.56 12.17 7.77
N MET A 143 0.32 11.66 7.69
CA MET A 143 -0.91 12.46 7.62
C MET A 143 -0.96 13.43 6.42
N ASN A 144 -0.06 13.33 5.48
CA ASN A 144 -0.03 14.22 4.31
C ASN A 144 -0.82 13.60 3.16
N VAL A 145 -2.11 13.88 3.13
CA VAL A 145 -3.06 13.35 2.15
C VAL A 145 -2.60 13.65 0.71
N LYS A 146 -2.15 14.87 0.46
CA LYS A 146 -1.74 15.28 -0.89
C LYS A 146 -0.51 14.52 -1.39
N GLU A 147 0.54 14.40 -0.56
CA GLU A 147 1.73 13.64 -0.94
C GLU A 147 1.41 12.18 -1.21
N ILE A 148 0.58 11.59 -0.36
CA ILE A 148 0.20 10.19 -0.51
C ILE A 148 -0.62 9.99 -1.79
N ALA A 149 -1.57 10.90 -2.07
CA ALA A 149 -2.35 10.86 -3.30
C ALA A 149 -1.45 11.01 -4.53
N ASP A 150 -0.51 11.97 -4.50
CA ASP A 150 0.44 12.18 -5.60
C ASP A 150 1.31 10.95 -5.85
N ALA A 151 1.72 10.26 -4.79
CA ALA A 151 2.48 9.01 -4.89
C ALA A 151 1.65 7.90 -5.55
N MET A 152 0.38 7.76 -5.19
CA MET A 152 -0.53 6.80 -5.83
C MET A 152 -0.65 7.07 -7.32
N VAL A 153 -0.88 8.32 -7.71
CA VAL A 153 -1.01 8.72 -9.11
C VAL A 153 0.29 8.45 -9.87
N ASN A 154 1.43 8.79 -9.25
CA ASN A 154 2.74 8.58 -9.85
C ASN A 154 2.98 7.11 -10.19
N LEU A 155 2.80 6.22 -9.21
CA LEU A 155 3.03 4.79 -9.45
C LEU A 155 1.99 4.20 -10.41
N ALA A 156 0.76 4.67 -10.36
CA ALA A 156 -0.29 4.18 -11.27
C ALA A 156 0.02 4.52 -12.73
N ARG A 157 0.54 5.73 -12.97
CA ARG A 157 0.79 6.24 -14.34
C ARG A 157 2.12 5.81 -14.95
N HIS A 158 3.03 5.22 -14.16
CA HIS A 158 4.37 4.89 -14.61
C HIS A 158 4.69 3.39 -14.42
N PRO A 159 4.10 2.52 -15.22
CA PRO A 159 4.25 1.07 -15.04
C PRO A 159 5.69 0.57 -15.18
N VAL A 160 6.51 1.20 -16.05
CA VAL A 160 7.92 0.82 -16.21
C VAL A 160 8.71 1.16 -14.96
N ARG A 161 8.53 2.37 -14.42
CA ARG A 161 9.17 2.80 -13.18
C ARG A 161 8.73 1.93 -12.00
N ARG A 162 7.44 1.65 -11.92
CA ARG A 162 6.86 0.79 -10.89
C ARG A 162 7.51 -0.59 -10.90
N LYS A 163 7.67 -1.18 -12.08
CA LYS A 163 8.33 -2.47 -12.25
C LYS A 163 9.78 -2.42 -11.81
N GLN A 164 10.51 -1.37 -12.21
CA GLN A 164 11.91 -1.21 -11.81
C GLN A 164 12.05 -1.08 -10.30
N MET A 165 11.20 -0.31 -9.67
CA MET A 165 11.19 -0.17 -8.21
C MET A 165 10.91 -1.51 -7.52
N GLY A 166 9.98 -2.31 -8.06
CA GLY A 166 9.69 -3.63 -7.52
C GLY A 166 10.89 -4.56 -7.60
N GLU A 167 11.64 -4.52 -8.70
CA GLU A 167 12.87 -5.30 -8.85
C GLU A 167 13.94 -4.83 -7.86
N ASN A 168 14.09 -3.51 -7.65
CA ASN A 168 15.04 -2.96 -6.70
C ASN A 168 14.74 -3.44 -5.27
N GLY A 169 13.47 -3.42 -4.87
CA GLY A 169 13.05 -3.91 -3.57
C GLY A 169 13.28 -5.40 -3.39
N TYR A 170 13.01 -6.18 -4.42
CA TYR A 170 13.24 -7.62 -4.42
C TYR A 170 14.73 -7.93 -4.19
N ARG A 171 15.63 -7.28 -4.92
CA ARG A 171 17.08 -7.45 -4.76
C ARG A 171 17.53 -7.09 -3.35
N ARG A 172 16.99 -6.01 -2.81
CA ARG A 172 17.34 -5.55 -1.45
C ARG A 172 16.93 -6.58 -0.41
N VAL A 173 15.72 -7.13 -0.50
CA VAL A 173 15.26 -8.16 0.42
C VAL A 173 16.08 -9.44 0.29
N MET A 174 16.32 -9.89 -0.92
CA MET A 174 17.10 -11.11 -1.15
C MET A 174 18.53 -10.99 -0.64
N ALA A 175 19.13 -9.80 -0.69
CA ALA A 175 20.47 -9.57 -0.20
C ALA A 175 20.57 -9.55 1.32
N LYS A 176 19.57 -9.00 2.00
CA LYS A 176 19.62 -8.74 3.45
C LYS A 176 18.88 -9.75 4.31
N TYR A 177 17.88 -10.42 3.76
CA TYR A 177 16.95 -11.22 4.55
C TYR A 177 16.79 -12.64 4.01
N LYS A 178 17.87 -13.21 3.52
CA LYS A 178 17.84 -14.61 3.07
C LYS A 178 17.46 -15.58 4.16
#